data_2aa0e61562782bb6229dd9ff32bdbb74
#
_entry.id   2aa0e61562782bb6229dd9ff32bdbb74
#
_cell.length_a   1.000
_cell.length_b   1.000
_cell.length_c   1.000
_cell.angle_alpha   90.00
_cell.angle_beta   90.00
_cell.angle_gamma   90.00
#
_symmetry.space_group_name_H-M   'P 1'
#
loop_
_entity.id
_entity.type
_entity.pdbx_description
1 polymer ?
#
loop_
_entity_poly.entity_id
_entity_poly.type
_entity_poly.pdbx_seq_one_letter_code
_entity_poly.pdbx_strand_id
1 'polypeptide(L)'
;MAVTASVPEYSAPVNIGGVNYLLIFQTNGGCEALNLSTNVLTTVAVAATFSNAGCKVAQWKNERALIIDPANGYFNWNGTNLVKMGSVQSVTITNGGTAYAGTISVSIGAPNQTGGVQATATATQSGGVINSITITEPGSGYTSAPTVTITGSGGGSGFTGTANLLSQNGQAIATFSGRVWIALGRTVYFSAVESYNDFTSVSAGNITITDGTLYGNITQLVSANNFLYVFGTNSINVFSDVRINASTGETLFTNTNVSASIGSDLEDGIFAYFRSILFMNRYGVYALVGATTTKISDALDNIFPNIDFSFAVTSCQVLIYNILLAAWSVTYNESGTLRKLQLLFFDRKWFVTDMGEVTHINSSPLSGLIGAYGLRESGRVYKLYNDQSAAISSLVRTALWALNDPIRTKQALKIGVEATISNTGVGQISFTVDSENQSSSPITLTNGIQWINNVLQVLQWQNNSGTIITWTPTGYALYKYDAQQYGKYLGMTITSTSPSFVYNGFQLEHELRVRF
;
A
#
# COMPACT_ATOMS: atom_id res chain seq x y z
N MET A 1 2.49 -20.29 5.26
CA MET A 1 1.74 -19.03 5.22
C MET A 1 0.84 -18.95 6.43
N ALA A 2 0.69 -17.75 6.99
CA ALA A 2 -0.07 -17.52 8.20
C ALA A 2 -1.57 -17.43 7.90
N VAL A 3 -2.40 -17.71 8.91
CA VAL A 3 -3.86 -17.53 8.86
C VAL A 3 -4.24 -16.66 10.05
N THR A 4 -4.86 -15.52 9.80
CA THR A 4 -5.32 -14.58 10.83
C THR A 4 -6.51 -15.12 11.59
N ALA A 5 -6.73 -14.62 12.81
CA ALA A 5 -7.83 -15.04 13.68
C ALA A 5 -9.21 -14.60 13.16
N SER A 6 -9.26 -13.54 12.33
CA SER A 6 -10.49 -13.02 11.73
C SER A 6 -10.22 -12.49 10.32
N VAL A 7 -11.27 -12.04 9.63
CA VAL A 7 -11.20 -11.49 8.27
C VAL A 7 -10.33 -10.24 8.24
N PRO A 8 -9.29 -10.19 7.39
CA PRO A 8 -8.47 -8.99 7.23
C PRO A 8 -9.23 -7.87 6.53
N GLU A 9 -9.03 -6.64 7.00
CA GLU A 9 -9.63 -5.44 6.44
C GLU A 9 -8.58 -4.47 5.87
N TYR A 10 -7.43 -4.38 6.55
CA TYR A 10 -6.34 -3.48 6.18
C TYR A 10 -5.00 -4.08 6.61
N SER A 11 -3.93 -3.72 5.93
CA SER A 11 -2.59 -4.10 6.36
C SER A 11 -1.60 -2.96 6.13
N ALA A 12 -0.56 -2.91 6.97
CA ALA A 12 0.51 -1.94 6.85
C ALA A 12 1.88 -2.58 7.15
N PRO A 13 2.90 -2.37 6.32
CA PRO A 13 4.25 -2.80 6.60
C PRO A 13 4.90 -1.84 7.61
N VAL A 14 5.61 -2.40 8.58
CA VAL A 14 6.39 -1.63 9.56
C VAL A 14 7.71 -2.33 9.86
N ASN A 15 8.74 -1.54 10.21
CA ASN A 15 10.01 -2.05 10.69
C ASN A 15 10.24 -1.60 12.14
N ILE A 16 10.47 -2.55 13.05
CA ILE A 16 10.73 -2.26 14.46
C ILE A 16 12.00 -2.99 14.88
N GLY A 17 13.02 -2.24 15.29
CA GLY A 17 14.30 -2.80 15.70
C GLY A 17 15.01 -3.61 14.61
N GLY A 18 14.79 -3.29 13.33
CA GLY A 18 15.32 -4.03 12.18
C GLY A 18 14.49 -5.25 11.76
N VAL A 19 13.39 -5.56 12.47
CA VAL A 19 12.49 -6.65 12.11
C VAL A 19 11.33 -6.09 11.29
N ASN A 20 11.08 -6.68 10.13
CA ASN A 20 9.96 -6.32 9.27
C ASN A 20 8.71 -7.09 9.66
N TYR A 21 7.63 -6.36 9.91
CA TYR A 21 6.32 -6.89 10.21
C TYR A 21 5.30 -6.40 9.18
N LEU A 22 4.27 -7.20 8.94
CA LEU A 22 3.03 -6.77 8.32
C LEU A 22 1.96 -6.74 9.42
N LEU A 23 1.52 -5.54 9.81
CA LEU A 23 0.37 -5.38 10.69
C LEU A 23 -0.90 -5.67 9.89
N ILE A 24 -1.77 -6.51 10.42
CA ILE A 24 -3.00 -6.95 9.76
C ILE A 24 -4.17 -6.61 10.69
N PHE A 25 -4.93 -5.60 10.29
CA PHE A 25 -6.16 -5.18 10.98
C PHE A 25 -7.32 -6.03 10.50
N GLN A 26 -8.21 -6.34 11.40
CA GLN A 26 -9.29 -7.31 11.19
C GLN A 26 -10.66 -6.65 11.38
N THR A 27 -11.67 -7.14 10.69
CA THR A 27 -13.05 -6.63 10.75
C THR A 27 -13.68 -6.71 12.14
N ASN A 28 -13.14 -7.55 13.04
CA ASN A 28 -13.57 -7.61 14.44
C ASN A 28 -12.90 -6.54 15.34
N GLY A 29 -12.09 -5.64 14.77
CA GLY A 29 -11.34 -4.62 15.51
C GLY A 29 -10.07 -5.13 16.19
N GLY A 30 -9.62 -6.35 15.88
CA GLY A 30 -8.33 -6.88 16.30
C GLY A 30 -7.19 -6.49 15.35
N CYS A 31 -5.95 -6.74 15.79
CA CYS A 31 -4.77 -6.59 14.96
C CYS A 31 -3.74 -7.67 15.28
N GLU A 32 -3.13 -8.23 14.26
CA GLU A 32 -2.04 -9.18 14.36
C GLU A 32 -0.81 -8.66 13.59
N ALA A 33 0.38 -8.97 14.08
CA ALA A 33 1.65 -8.69 13.41
C ALA A 33 2.24 -9.98 12.85
N LEU A 34 2.40 -10.05 11.55
CA LEU A 34 3.13 -11.11 10.88
C LEU A 34 4.61 -10.72 10.79
N ASN A 35 5.47 -11.46 11.47
CA ASN A 35 6.91 -11.32 11.29
C ASN A 35 7.30 -11.92 9.93
N LEU A 36 7.81 -11.10 9.02
CA LEU A 36 8.05 -11.50 7.63
C LEU A 36 9.29 -12.40 7.45
N SER A 37 10.15 -12.47 8.47
CA SER A 37 11.33 -13.34 8.45
C SER A 37 11.02 -14.74 8.97
N THR A 38 10.19 -14.84 10.01
CA THR A 38 9.85 -16.12 10.67
C THR A 38 8.50 -16.69 10.24
N ASN A 39 7.66 -15.90 9.57
CA ASN A 39 6.26 -16.19 9.23
C ASN A 39 5.37 -16.50 10.46
N VAL A 40 5.71 -15.95 11.63
CA VAL A 40 4.95 -16.09 12.86
C VAL A 40 4.01 -14.91 13.04
N LEU A 41 2.75 -15.18 13.35
CA LEU A 41 1.75 -14.19 13.75
C LEU A 41 1.78 -14.01 15.27
N THR A 42 1.70 -12.74 15.70
CA THR A 42 1.54 -12.38 17.12
C THR A 42 0.39 -11.39 17.26
N THR A 43 -0.42 -11.53 18.31
CA THR A 43 -1.51 -10.62 18.59
C THR A 43 -0.95 -9.27 19.06
N VAL A 44 -1.32 -8.20 18.37
CA VAL A 44 -1.03 -6.80 18.73
C VAL A 44 -2.19 -6.22 19.51
N ALA A 45 -3.42 -6.47 19.05
CA ALA A 45 -4.64 -5.99 19.66
C ALA A 45 -5.72 -7.07 19.64
N VAL A 46 -6.45 -7.18 20.73
CA VAL A 46 -7.63 -8.06 20.82
C VAL A 46 -8.80 -7.47 20.03
N ALA A 47 -9.82 -8.28 19.78
CA ALA A 47 -11.05 -7.82 19.15
C ALA A 47 -11.65 -6.59 19.87
N ALA A 48 -12.32 -5.72 19.12
CA ALA A 48 -12.92 -4.46 19.58
C ALA A 48 -11.94 -3.39 20.13
N THR A 49 -10.62 -3.56 19.91
CA THR A 49 -9.63 -2.52 20.23
C THR A 49 -9.72 -1.36 19.23
N PHE A 50 -9.84 -1.67 17.96
CA PHE A 50 -9.99 -0.69 16.88
C PHE A 50 -11.43 -0.65 16.39
N SER A 51 -11.80 0.46 15.77
CA SER A 51 -13.10 0.61 15.09
C SER A 51 -13.04 0.05 13.68
N ASN A 52 -14.20 -0.23 13.10
CA ASN A 52 -14.31 -0.62 11.68
C ASN A 52 -14.24 0.58 10.73
N ALA A 53 -13.81 1.75 11.22
CA ALA A 53 -13.73 2.97 10.40
C ALA A 53 -12.43 3.12 9.61
N GLY A 54 -11.57 2.10 9.67
CA GLY A 54 -10.30 2.07 8.94
C GLY A 54 -9.14 2.71 9.70
N CYS A 55 -8.26 1.88 10.26
CA CYS A 55 -7.00 2.35 10.83
C CYS A 55 -6.01 2.77 9.75
N LYS A 56 -5.14 3.73 10.05
CA LYS A 56 -3.97 4.07 9.24
C LYS A 56 -2.72 3.99 10.09
N VAL A 57 -1.60 3.67 9.44
CA VAL A 57 -0.33 3.42 10.12
C VAL A 57 0.77 4.29 9.53
N ALA A 58 1.59 4.86 10.40
CA ALA A 58 2.83 5.53 10.03
C ALA A 58 4.01 4.93 10.81
N GLN A 59 5.17 4.88 10.17
CA GLN A 59 6.40 4.42 10.78
C GLN A 59 7.06 5.59 11.54
N TRP A 60 7.38 5.41 12.82
CA TRP A 60 8.22 6.34 13.58
C TRP A 60 9.59 5.76 13.77
N LYS A 61 10.56 6.32 13.06
CA LYS A 61 11.95 5.80 13.04
C LYS A 61 11.92 4.28 12.82
N ASN A 62 12.87 3.53 13.33
CA ASN A 62 12.81 2.05 13.37
C ASN A 62 12.36 1.54 14.74
N GLU A 63 11.52 2.29 15.45
CA GLU A 63 11.20 2.04 16.84
C GLU A 63 9.73 1.70 17.08
N ARG A 64 8.83 2.31 16.32
CA ARG A 64 7.39 2.23 16.60
C ARG A 64 6.55 2.26 15.34
N ALA A 65 5.44 1.55 15.37
CA ALA A 65 4.30 1.77 14.50
C ALA A 65 3.31 2.71 15.19
N LEU A 66 2.98 3.81 14.54
CA LEU A 66 1.98 4.76 14.98
C LEU A 66 0.67 4.45 14.27
N ILE A 67 -0.39 4.19 15.02
CA ILE A 67 -1.67 3.74 14.51
C ILE A 67 -2.72 4.79 14.86
N ILE A 68 -3.43 5.30 13.88
CA ILE A 68 -4.56 6.21 14.09
C ILE A 68 -5.87 5.51 13.76
N ASP A 69 -6.84 5.65 14.64
CA ASP A 69 -8.21 5.15 14.47
C ASP A 69 -9.16 6.35 14.61
N PRO A 70 -10.06 6.60 13.65
CA PRO A 70 -10.94 7.75 13.66
C PRO A 70 -11.86 7.82 14.89
N ALA A 71 -12.27 6.67 15.43
CA ALA A 71 -13.17 6.60 16.58
C ALA A 71 -12.43 6.36 17.90
N ASN A 72 -11.43 5.45 17.90
CA ASN A 72 -10.79 5.00 19.14
C ASN A 72 -9.49 5.73 19.48
N GLY A 73 -8.99 6.56 18.56
CA GLY A 73 -7.89 7.48 18.81
C GLY A 73 -6.53 7.01 18.32
N TYR A 74 -5.48 7.50 18.97
CA TYR A 74 -4.10 7.34 18.56
C TYR A 74 -3.39 6.31 19.44
N PHE A 75 -2.65 5.40 18.80
CA PHE A 75 -1.93 4.32 19.46
C PHE A 75 -0.48 4.24 18.94
N ASN A 76 0.40 3.66 19.73
CA ASN A 76 1.71 3.22 19.28
C ASN A 76 1.97 1.76 19.64
N TRP A 77 2.67 1.05 18.77
CA TRP A 77 3.16 -0.30 19.01
C TRP A 77 4.69 -0.33 18.83
N ASN A 78 5.38 -0.90 19.84
CA ASN A 78 6.85 -0.94 19.89
C ASN A 78 7.45 -2.33 19.58
N GLY A 79 6.66 -3.21 18.97
CA GLY A 79 7.03 -4.61 18.74
C GLY A 79 6.58 -5.57 19.84
N THR A 80 6.21 -5.05 21.02
CA THR A 80 5.75 -5.85 22.17
C THR A 80 4.43 -5.33 22.71
N ASN A 81 4.36 -4.05 23.06
CA ASN A 81 3.19 -3.44 23.69
C ASN A 81 2.48 -2.49 22.74
N LEU A 82 1.15 -2.59 22.70
CA LEU A 82 0.28 -1.60 22.10
C LEU A 82 -0.19 -0.63 23.21
N VAL A 83 0.06 0.66 23.03
CA VAL A 83 -0.27 1.70 23.99
C VAL A 83 -1.16 2.75 23.35
N LYS A 84 -2.32 3.03 23.93
CA LYS A 84 -3.16 4.16 23.54
C LYS A 84 -2.49 5.45 23.99
N MET A 85 -2.37 6.42 23.08
CA MET A 85 -1.64 7.67 23.28
C MET A 85 -2.50 8.72 24.00
N GLY A 86 -2.81 8.48 25.28
CA GLY A 86 -3.24 9.55 26.17
C GLY A 86 -2.00 10.20 26.78
N SER A 87 -1.80 11.49 26.58
CA SER A 87 -0.68 12.26 27.11
C SER A 87 -1.18 13.38 28.04
N VAL A 88 -0.35 13.81 28.99
CA VAL A 88 -0.68 14.93 29.86
C VAL A 88 -0.37 16.22 29.14
N GLN A 89 -1.40 16.97 28.79
CA GLN A 89 -1.28 18.23 28.08
C GLN A 89 -0.90 19.41 28.98
N SER A 90 -1.58 19.50 30.11
CA SER A 90 -1.41 20.59 31.07
C SER A 90 -1.89 20.16 32.46
N VAL A 91 -1.62 20.96 33.46
CA VAL A 91 -2.20 20.82 34.81
C VAL A 91 -2.97 22.09 35.12
N THR A 92 -4.27 21.96 35.38
CA THR A 92 -5.08 23.06 35.93
C THR A 92 -4.88 23.12 37.42
N ILE A 93 -4.31 24.21 37.91
CA ILE A 93 -4.11 24.45 39.35
C ILE A 93 -5.44 24.93 39.94
N THR A 94 -5.99 24.17 40.89
CA THR A 94 -7.19 24.54 41.62
C THR A 94 -6.82 25.29 42.91
N ASN A 95 -5.74 24.86 43.59
CA ASN A 95 -5.17 25.53 44.74
C ASN A 95 -3.64 25.43 44.66
N GLY A 96 -2.94 26.55 44.68
CA GLY A 96 -1.47 26.61 44.65
C GLY A 96 -0.79 26.18 45.95
N GLY A 97 -1.56 25.95 47.02
CA GLY A 97 -1.03 25.60 48.35
C GLY A 97 -0.27 26.74 49.00
N THR A 98 0.48 26.41 50.06
CA THR A 98 1.25 27.39 50.84
C THR A 98 2.59 26.81 51.26
N ALA A 99 3.51 27.69 51.64
CA ALA A 99 4.82 27.37 52.23
C ALA A 99 5.77 26.55 51.36
N TYR A 100 5.58 26.54 50.04
CA TYR A 100 6.55 25.96 49.11
C TYR A 100 7.79 26.86 49.00
N ALA A 101 8.97 26.27 49.18
CA ALA A 101 10.25 26.99 49.08
C ALA A 101 11.34 26.11 48.47
N GLY A 102 12.41 26.76 48.02
CA GLY A 102 13.57 26.11 47.43
C GLY A 102 13.26 25.38 46.11
N THR A 103 13.87 24.26 45.91
CA THR A 103 13.65 23.44 44.69
C THR A 103 12.30 22.77 44.79
N ILE A 104 11.46 23.03 43.79
CA ILE A 104 10.14 22.43 43.65
C ILE A 104 10.24 21.20 42.77
N SER A 105 9.74 20.07 43.23
CA SER A 105 9.63 18.83 42.46
C SER A 105 8.15 18.53 42.21
N VAL A 106 7.85 18.24 40.95
CA VAL A 106 6.52 17.82 40.50
C VAL A 106 6.58 16.32 40.20
N SER A 107 5.67 15.57 40.78
CA SER A 107 5.48 14.14 40.47
C SER A 107 4.10 13.94 39.85
N ILE A 108 4.08 13.41 38.65
CA ILE A 108 2.88 12.99 37.95
C ILE A 108 2.79 11.46 38.08
N GLY A 109 1.61 10.94 38.44
CA GLY A 109 1.39 9.50 38.61
C GLY A 109 1.76 8.72 37.32
N ALA A 110 2.15 7.45 37.48
CA ALA A 110 2.47 6.58 36.37
C ALA A 110 1.24 6.38 35.46
N PRO A 111 1.45 6.15 34.16
CA PRO A 111 0.37 5.80 33.25
C PRO A 111 -0.27 4.47 33.64
N ASN A 112 -1.55 4.33 33.36
CA ASN A 112 -2.33 3.14 33.72
C ASN A 112 -2.30 2.03 32.67
N GLN A 113 -1.58 2.22 31.55
CA GLN A 113 -1.35 1.18 30.53
C GLN A 113 0.08 0.64 30.62
N THR A 114 0.21 -0.69 30.49
CA THR A 114 1.53 -1.36 30.39
C THR A 114 2.27 -0.87 29.14
N GLY A 115 3.54 -0.48 29.33
CA GLY A 115 4.36 0.08 28.23
C GLY A 115 4.16 1.58 28.02
N GLY A 116 3.30 2.23 28.80
CA GLY A 116 3.18 3.69 28.84
C GLY A 116 4.44 4.38 29.37
N VAL A 117 4.61 5.64 29.03
CA VAL A 117 5.72 6.50 29.48
C VAL A 117 5.19 7.53 30.45
N GLN A 118 5.83 7.67 31.62
CA GLN A 118 5.43 8.63 32.65
C GLN A 118 5.69 10.07 32.20
N ALA A 119 4.72 10.96 32.39
CA ALA A 119 4.87 12.38 32.14
C ALA A 119 5.77 13.04 33.19
N THR A 120 6.51 14.07 32.78
CA THR A 120 7.32 14.90 33.68
C THR A 120 6.94 16.37 33.56
N ALA A 121 7.14 17.13 34.64
CA ALA A 121 6.82 18.54 34.66
C ALA A 121 7.73 19.31 35.64
N THR A 122 7.80 20.61 35.42
CA THR A 122 8.40 21.58 36.36
C THR A 122 7.33 22.52 36.87
N ALA A 123 7.56 23.11 38.06
CA ALA A 123 6.67 24.11 38.62
C ALA A 123 7.44 25.36 39.06
N THR A 124 6.76 26.51 39.02
CA THR A 124 7.24 27.76 39.60
C THR A 124 6.37 28.16 40.76
N GLN A 125 6.97 28.84 41.74
CA GLN A 125 6.26 29.38 42.89
C GLN A 125 6.62 30.85 43.12
N SER A 126 5.72 31.59 43.75
CA SER A 126 5.95 32.95 44.23
C SER A 126 5.25 33.12 45.56
N GLY A 127 5.96 33.66 46.56
CA GLY A 127 5.41 33.80 47.91
C GLY A 127 4.99 32.49 48.60
N GLY A 128 5.59 31.37 48.23
CA GLY A 128 5.26 30.06 48.78
C GLY A 128 4.02 29.39 48.15
N VAL A 129 3.48 29.95 47.07
CA VAL A 129 2.31 29.44 46.35
C VAL A 129 2.75 28.98 44.94
N ILE A 130 2.32 27.82 44.50
CA ILE A 130 2.57 27.33 43.14
C ILE A 130 1.71 28.10 42.15
N ASN A 131 2.35 28.74 41.16
CA ASN A 131 1.68 29.62 40.20
C ASN A 131 1.55 28.96 38.82
N SER A 132 2.52 28.14 38.41
CA SER A 132 2.48 27.46 37.13
C SER A 132 3.10 26.07 37.19
N ILE A 133 2.61 25.18 36.32
CA ILE A 133 3.19 23.87 36.05
C ILE A 133 3.38 23.79 34.55
N THR A 134 4.61 23.49 34.14
CA THR A 134 4.98 23.30 32.74
C THR A 134 5.31 21.85 32.52
N ILE A 135 4.57 21.18 31.61
CA ILE A 135 4.87 19.81 31.17
C ILE A 135 6.17 19.82 30.37
N THR A 136 7.15 19.02 30.78
CA THR A 136 8.44 18.84 30.09
C THR A 136 8.43 17.65 29.17
N GLU A 137 7.75 16.57 29.58
CA GLU A 137 7.46 15.39 28.75
C GLU A 137 6.00 15.00 28.95
N PRO A 138 5.17 14.94 27.90
CA PRO A 138 3.73 14.67 28.04
C PRO A 138 3.42 13.21 28.40
N GLY A 139 4.38 12.31 28.25
CA GLY A 139 4.18 10.89 28.49
C GLY A 139 3.23 10.22 27.50
N SER A 140 2.82 8.99 27.80
CA SER A 140 1.83 8.23 27.02
C SER A 140 1.19 7.13 27.86
N GLY A 141 0.04 6.63 27.41
CA GLY A 141 -0.64 5.53 28.09
C GLY A 141 -1.55 5.94 29.25
N TYR A 142 -1.93 7.21 29.31
CA TYR A 142 -2.91 7.70 30.27
C TYR A 142 -4.32 7.57 29.69
N THR A 143 -5.14 6.72 30.28
CA THR A 143 -6.58 6.60 29.95
C THR A 143 -7.48 7.35 30.94
N SER A 144 -6.90 7.77 32.06
CA SER A 144 -7.53 8.65 33.08
C SER A 144 -6.49 9.63 33.61
N ALA A 145 -6.97 10.78 34.10
CA ALA A 145 -6.10 11.81 34.65
C ALA A 145 -5.25 11.27 35.81
N PRO A 146 -3.91 11.37 35.75
CA PRO A 146 -3.03 10.93 36.80
C PRO A 146 -3.07 11.92 37.97
N THR A 147 -2.69 11.46 39.17
CA THR A 147 -2.47 12.31 40.32
C THR A 147 -1.26 13.22 40.08
N VAL A 148 -1.36 14.48 40.51
CA VAL A 148 -0.26 15.44 40.47
C VAL A 148 0.08 15.82 41.91
N THR A 149 1.32 15.60 42.29
CA THR A 149 1.83 15.95 43.64
C THR A 149 3.02 16.87 43.54
N ILE A 150 3.12 17.81 44.44
CA ILE A 150 4.22 18.77 44.51
C ILE A 150 4.90 18.67 45.87
N THR A 151 6.22 18.64 45.85
CA THR A 151 7.06 18.69 47.04
C THR A 151 8.06 19.83 46.92
N GLY A 152 8.37 20.47 48.03
CA GLY A 152 9.37 21.54 48.14
C GLY A 152 10.10 21.48 49.45
N SER A 153 11.30 22.05 49.54
CA SER A 153 12.14 22.01 50.74
C SER A 153 11.57 22.79 51.95
N GLY A 154 10.58 23.66 51.75
CA GLY A 154 9.95 24.47 52.80
C GLY A 154 8.79 23.79 53.56
N GLY A 155 8.51 22.50 53.29
CA GLY A 155 7.38 21.82 53.92
C GLY A 155 6.00 22.24 53.34
N GLY A 156 5.98 22.78 52.12
CA GLY A 156 4.76 23.24 51.46
C GLY A 156 3.67 22.17 51.36
N SER A 157 2.43 22.58 51.48
CA SER A 157 1.25 21.70 51.46
C SER A 157 0.03 22.38 50.85
N GLY A 158 -1.04 21.59 50.65
CA GLY A 158 -2.33 22.10 50.19
C GLY A 158 -2.43 22.34 48.69
N PHE A 159 -1.42 21.96 47.89
CA PHE A 159 -1.56 21.98 46.44
C PHE A 159 -2.67 21.01 45.98
N THR A 160 -3.53 21.49 45.09
CA THR A 160 -4.47 20.65 44.34
C THR A 160 -4.47 21.08 42.89
N GLY A 161 -4.41 20.10 42.00
CA GLY A 161 -4.45 20.32 40.55
C GLY A 161 -4.93 19.07 39.80
N THR A 162 -5.47 19.30 38.62
CA THR A 162 -5.99 18.24 37.75
C THR A 162 -5.18 18.21 36.48
N ALA A 163 -4.66 17.04 36.14
CA ALA A 163 -4.00 16.81 34.87
C ALA A 163 -5.06 16.74 33.73
N ASN A 164 -4.85 17.54 32.69
CA ASN A 164 -5.68 17.51 31.49
C ASN A 164 -5.02 16.60 30.46
N LEU A 165 -5.77 15.62 29.95
CA LEU A 165 -5.29 14.68 28.96
C LEU A 165 -5.61 15.16 27.55
N LEU A 166 -4.68 14.90 26.63
CA LEU A 166 -4.87 14.99 25.21
C LEU A 166 -4.83 13.59 24.60
N SER A 167 -5.81 13.29 23.78
CA SER A 167 -5.81 12.10 22.90
C SER A 167 -6.15 12.57 21.50
N GLN A 168 -5.24 12.34 20.56
CA GLN A 168 -5.47 12.60 19.14
C GLN A 168 -6.33 11.49 18.54
N ASN A 169 -7.13 11.84 17.55
CA ASN A 169 -7.78 10.91 16.63
C ASN A 169 -7.71 11.48 15.22
N GLY A 170 -7.97 10.68 14.21
CA GLY A 170 -7.92 11.14 12.82
C GLY A 170 -8.14 10.01 11.83
N GLN A 171 -8.31 10.38 10.57
CA GLN A 171 -8.50 9.46 9.47
C GLN A 171 -7.23 9.22 8.64
N ALA A 172 -6.18 10.03 8.81
CA ALA A 172 -4.90 9.83 8.13
C ALA A 172 -3.73 10.22 9.02
N ILE A 173 -2.60 9.55 8.85
CA ILE A 173 -1.37 9.78 9.62
C ILE A 173 -0.15 9.64 8.71
N ALA A 174 0.84 10.49 8.90
CA ALA A 174 2.15 10.38 8.26
C ALA A 174 3.26 10.88 9.19
N THR A 175 4.48 10.46 8.94
CA THR A 175 5.69 11.01 9.56
C THR A 175 6.44 11.84 8.52
N PHE A 176 6.77 13.06 8.86
CA PHE A 176 7.46 13.97 7.98
C PHE A 176 8.24 15.01 8.76
N SER A 177 9.48 15.28 8.35
CA SER A 177 10.35 16.31 8.96
C SER A 177 10.45 16.19 10.49
N GLY A 178 10.72 14.98 10.99
CA GLY A 178 10.88 14.71 12.43
C GLY A 178 9.60 14.89 13.27
N ARG A 179 8.42 14.81 12.65
CA ARG A 179 7.11 15.02 13.28
C ARG A 179 6.10 13.97 12.86
N VAL A 180 5.07 13.83 13.67
CA VAL A 180 3.85 13.11 13.32
C VAL A 180 2.81 14.11 12.83
N TRP A 181 2.17 13.80 11.72
CA TRP A 181 1.10 14.58 11.13
C TRP A 181 -0.18 13.74 11.11
N ILE A 182 -1.26 14.27 11.66
CA ILE A 182 -2.56 13.58 11.80
C ILE A 182 -3.63 14.45 11.18
N ALA A 183 -4.41 13.93 10.25
CA ALA A 183 -5.56 14.64 9.68
C ALA A 183 -6.86 14.24 10.38
N LEU A 184 -7.64 15.22 10.79
CA LEU A 184 -8.99 15.09 11.29
C LEU A 184 -9.91 16.09 10.57
N GLY A 185 -10.82 15.59 9.77
CA GLY A 185 -11.63 16.44 8.91
C GLY A 185 -10.76 17.21 7.91
N ARG A 186 -10.76 18.54 7.97
CA ARG A 186 -9.93 19.44 7.15
C ARG A 186 -8.71 19.98 7.90
N THR A 187 -8.52 19.56 9.14
CA THR A 187 -7.43 20.03 10.00
C THR A 187 -6.33 18.99 10.04
N VAL A 188 -5.09 19.45 9.89
CA VAL A 188 -3.89 18.65 10.07
C VAL A 188 -3.21 19.10 11.37
N TYR A 189 -3.11 18.20 12.33
CA TYR A 189 -2.35 18.38 13.56
C TYR A 189 -0.93 17.86 13.37
N PHE A 190 0.04 18.52 13.96
CA PHE A 190 1.43 18.07 13.92
C PHE A 190 2.07 18.11 15.31
N SER A 191 2.88 17.10 15.59
CA SER A 191 3.59 17.00 16.86
C SER A 191 4.76 17.98 16.95
N ALA A 192 5.28 18.16 18.15
CA ALA A 192 6.57 18.80 18.36
C ALA A 192 7.69 18.05 17.59
N VAL A 193 8.77 18.76 17.28
CA VAL A 193 9.91 18.18 16.58
C VAL A 193 10.53 17.05 17.41
N GLU A 194 10.90 15.95 16.73
CA GLU A 194 11.48 14.73 17.33
C GLU A 194 10.58 14.05 18.40
N SER A 195 9.30 14.40 18.44
CA SER A 195 8.31 13.78 19.34
C SER A 195 7.17 13.14 18.56
N TYR A 196 6.72 11.97 19.01
CA TYR A 196 5.56 11.28 18.46
C TYR A 196 4.29 11.47 19.32
N ASN A 197 4.42 12.03 20.52
CA ASN A 197 3.35 12.12 21.52
C ASN A 197 3.09 13.55 22.03
N ASP A 198 3.94 14.53 21.73
CA ASP A 198 3.76 15.91 22.14
C ASP A 198 3.06 16.74 21.06
N PHE A 199 1.80 17.08 21.29
CA PHE A 199 0.99 17.97 20.44
C PHE A 199 0.67 19.30 21.13
N THR A 200 1.44 19.69 22.15
CA THR A 200 1.13 20.83 23.02
C THR A 200 2.24 21.86 23.13
N SER A 201 3.48 21.45 22.95
CA SER A 201 4.64 22.35 22.97
C SER A 201 4.57 23.39 21.85
N VAL A 202 5.30 24.49 22.01
CA VAL A 202 5.29 25.62 21.07
C VAL A 202 5.61 25.23 19.62
N SER A 203 6.38 24.17 19.42
CA SER A 203 6.69 23.65 18.08
C SER A 203 5.67 22.66 17.54
N ALA A 204 4.67 22.25 18.33
CA ALA A 204 3.49 21.54 17.88
C ALA A 204 2.40 22.52 17.43
N GLY A 205 1.38 22.01 16.73
CA GLY A 205 0.27 22.87 16.31
C GLY A 205 -0.70 22.18 15.36
N ASN A 206 -1.48 22.99 14.68
CA ASN A 206 -2.41 22.52 13.65
C ASN A 206 -2.60 23.58 12.56
N ILE A 207 -3.10 23.13 11.42
CA ILE A 207 -3.56 23.98 10.32
C ILE A 207 -4.87 23.42 9.78
N THR A 208 -5.86 24.27 9.59
CA THR A 208 -7.09 23.92 8.88
C THR A 208 -6.99 24.41 7.44
N ILE A 209 -7.18 23.51 6.49
CA ILE A 209 -7.22 23.85 5.05
C ILE A 209 -8.58 24.47 4.76
N THR A 210 -8.59 25.81 4.65
CA THR A 210 -9.80 26.60 4.35
C THR A 210 -10.01 26.84 2.87
N ASP A 211 -9.06 26.39 2.03
CA ASP A 211 -9.12 26.49 0.60
C ASP A 211 -10.43 25.92 0.05
N GLY A 212 -11.13 26.69 -0.77
CA GLY A 212 -12.38 26.27 -1.42
C GLY A 212 -12.21 25.13 -2.42
N THR A 213 -10.97 24.78 -2.78
CA THR A 213 -10.70 23.64 -3.68
C THR A 213 -10.78 22.28 -2.97
N LEU A 214 -10.60 22.22 -1.65
CA LEU A 214 -10.81 21.01 -0.87
C LEU A 214 -12.30 20.84 -0.55
N TYR A 215 -12.99 19.97 -1.28
CA TYR A 215 -14.36 19.58 -0.95
C TYR A 215 -14.34 18.36 -0.02
N GLY A 216 -14.95 18.48 1.15
CA GLY A 216 -14.98 17.41 2.15
C GLY A 216 -13.71 17.34 3.01
N ASN A 217 -13.41 16.15 3.48
CA ASN A 217 -12.32 15.89 4.40
C ASN A 217 -11.01 15.55 3.65
N ILE A 218 -9.91 15.67 4.36
CA ILE A 218 -8.64 15.09 3.93
C ILE A 218 -8.80 13.57 3.94
N THR A 219 -8.37 12.91 2.87
CA THR A 219 -8.47 11.47 2.72
C THR A 219 -7.18 10.76 3.10
N GLN A 220 -6.01 11.31 2.74
CA GLN A 220 -4.73 10.68 3.01
C GLN A 220 -3.60 11.69 3.17
N LEU A 221 -2.58 11.31 3.95
CA LEU A 221 -1.31 12.01 4.08
C LEU A 221 -0.18 11.11 3.56
N VAL A 222 0.62 11.63 2.63
CA VAL A 222 1.73 10.87 2.02
C VAL A 222 3.01 11.66 2.09
N SER A 223 4.00 11.15 2.82
CA SER A 223 5.34 11.73 2.87
C SER A 223 6.21 11.14 1.76
N ALA A 224 6.64 11.96 0.84
CA ALA A 224 7.52 11.56 -0.26
C ALA A 224 8.33 12.74 -0.79
N ASN A 225 9.55 12.48 -1.30
CA ASN A 225 10.39 13.47 -1.98
C ASN A 225 10.63 14.76 -1.18
N ASN A 226 10.73 14.67 0.14
CA ASN A 226 10.86 15.82 1.06
C ASN A 226 9.65 16.76 1.09
N PHE A 227 8.47 16.22 0.78
CA PHE A 227 7.18 16.91 0.87
C PHE A 227 6.18 16.07 1.65
N LEU A 228 5.22 16.73 2.28
CA LEU A 228 4.02 16.09 2.80
C LEU A 228 2.85 16.45 1.89
N TYR A 229 2.33 15.47 1.18
CA TYR A 229 1.16 15.61 0.32
C TYR A 229 -0.10 15.34 1.14
N VAL A 230 -1.05 16.24 0.99
CA VAL A 230 -2.35 16.21 1.68
C VAL A 230 -3.42 15.99 0.61
N PHE A 231 -3.94 14.76 0.54
CA PHE A 231 -4.96 14.39 -0.41
C PHE A 231 -6.35 14.66 0.15
N GLY A 232 -7.21 15.20 -0.68
CA GLY A 232 -8.66 15.22 -0.53
C GLY A 232 -9.31 14.52 -1.71
N THR A 233 -10.63 14.36 -1.69
CA THR A 233 -11.38 13.68 -2.75
C THR A 233 -11.11 14.28 -4.14
N ASN A 234 -10.95 15.59 -4.22
CA ASN A 234 -10.83 16.31 -5.49
C ASN A 234 -9.69 17.34 -5.49
N SER A 235 -8.81 17.31 -4.52
CA SER A 235 -7.70 18.28 -4.43
C SER A 235 -6.46 17.67 -3.81
N ILE A 236 -5.31 18.27 -4.07
CA ILE A 236 -4.04 17.89 -3.49
C ILE A 236 -3.32 19.16 -3.05
N ASN A 237 -2.97 19.22 -1.78
CA ASN A 237 -2.10 20.23 -1.21
C ASN A 237 -0.75 19.63 -0.85
N VAL A 238 0.27 20.48 -0.77
CA VAL A 238 1.64 20.09 -0.41
C VAL A 238 2.14 20.99 0.72
N PHE A 239 2.63 20.39 1.78
CA PHE A 239 3.39 21.07 2.81
C PHE A 239 4.89 20.88 2.56
N SER A 240 5.58 21.98 2.52
CA SER A 240 7.02 22.08 2.23
C SER A 240 7.70 23.06 3.17
N ASP A 241 9.05 23.05 3.16
CA ASP A 241 9.87 24.01 3.91
C ASP A 241 9.54 24.03 5.41
N VAL A 242 9.34 22.82 6.00
CA VAL A 242 9.02 22.69 7.43
C VAL A 242 10.27 23.00 8.25
N ARG A 243 10.21 24.05 9.05
CA ARG A 243 11.32 24.55 9.88
C ARG A 243 10.81 25.16 11.20
N ILE A 244 11.71 25.36 12.13
CA ILE A 244 11.44 26.07 13.38
C ILE A 244 11.81 27.54 13.21
N ASN A 245 10.94 28.43 13.66
CA ASN A 245 11.25 29.84 13.82
C ASN A 245 12.22 30.01 14.99
N ALA A 246 13.43 30.46 14.71
CA ALA A 246 14.48 30.59 15.72
C ALA A 246 14.11 31.58 16.87
N SER A 247 13.21 32.53 16.61
CA SER A 247 12.82 33.54 17.60
C SER A 247 11.65 33.12 18.47
N THR A 248 10.66 32.40 17.90
CA THR A 248 9.42 32.03 18.62
C THR A 248 9.37 30.55 19.01
N GLY A 249 10.19 29.68 18.38
CA GLY A 249 10.13 28.24 18.54
C GLY A 249 8.97 27.57 17.81
N GLU A 250 8.14 28.35 17.12
CA GLU A 250 6.99 27.84 16.36
C GLU A 250 7.40 27.15 15.06
N THR A 251 6.58 26.23 14.59
CA THR A 251 6.77 25.57 13.31
C THR A 251 6.24 26.44 12.18
N LEU A 252 7.09 26.66 11.20
CA LEU A 252 6.76 27.33 9.93
C LEU A 252 6.80 26.31 8.80
N PHE A 253 5.88 26.41 7.87
CA PHE A 253 5.87 25.64 6.62
C PHE A 253 5.03 26.35 5.56
N THR A 254 5.21 25.96 4.31
CA THR A 254 4.44 26.46 3.19
C THR A 254 3.36 25.47 2.80
N ASN A 255 2.12 25.93 2.68
CA ASN A 255 1.01 25.14 2.13
C ASN A 255 0.72 25.64 0.70
N THR A 256 0.84 24.76 -0.28
CA THR A 256 0.58 25.04 -1.69
C THR A 256 -0.44 24.07 -2.24
N ASN A 257 -1.49 24.58 -2.91
CA ASN A 257 -2.40 23.73 -3.67
C ASN A 257 -1.75 23.37 -5.02
N VAL A 258 -1.59 22.07 -5.28
CA VAL A 258 -0.99 21.55 -6.53
C VAL A 258 -2.02 20.98 -7.48
N SER A 259 -3.22 20.68 -6.99
CA SER A 259 -4.37 20.29 -7.81
C SER A 259 -5.66 20.74 -7.14
N ALA A 260 -6.48 21.46 -7.91
CA ALA A 260 -7.77 21.99 -7.47
C ALA A 260 -8.98 21.19 -7.99
N SER A 261 -8.74 20.14 -8.78
CA SER A 261 -9.80 19.36 -9.43
C SER A 261 -9.57 17.85 -9.45
N ILE A 262 -8.37 17.42 -9.08
CA ILE A 262 -8.00 16.00 -9.08
C ILE A 262 -7.43 15.67 -7.70
N GLY A 263 -8.02 14.68 -7.06
CA GLY A 263 -7.61 14.08 -5.81
C GLY A 263 -7.99 12.61 -5.78
N SER A 264 -8.12 12.02 -4.60
CA SER A 264 -8.57 10.65 -4.41
C SER A 264 -9.35 10.47 -3.12
N ASP A 265 -10.45 9.74 -3.20
CA ASP A 265 -11.21 9.18 -2.07
C ASP A 265 -10.83 7.73 -1.76
N LEU A 266 -9.88 7.17 -2.51
CA LEU A 266 -9.38 5.81 -2.34
C LEU A 266 -8.06 5.84 -1.57
N GLU A 267 -8.14 5.91 -0.25
CA GLU A 267 -7.04 6.18 0.66
C GLU A 267 -5.86 5.21 0.49
N ASP A 268 -6.13 3.92 0.34
CA ASP A 268 -5.12 2.88 0.19
C ASP A 268 -4.71 2.62 -1.27
N GLY A 269 -5.30 3.38 -2.20
CA GLY A 269 -4.94 3.44 -3.61
C GLY A 269 -3.84 4.44 -3.94
N ILE A 270 -3.19 5.05 -2.93
CA ILE A 270 -2.20 6.12 -3.04
C ILE A 270 -0.87 5.66 -2.46
N PHE A 271 0.21 5.73 -3.21
CA PHE A 271 1.55 5.39 -2.70
C PHE A 271 2.67 6.09 -3.48
N ALA A 272 3.84 6.16 -2.85
CA ALA A 272 5.05 6.67 -3.49
C ALA A 272 5.66 5.60 -4.40
N TYR A 273 5.99 5.96 -5.64
CA TYR A 273 6.62 5.12 -6.62
C TYR A 273 7.76 5.88 -7.31
N PHE A 274 9.00 5.49 -7.00
CA PHE A 274 10.20 6.26 -7.37
C PHE A 274 10.10 7.72 -6.92
N ARG A 275 10.15 8.68 -7.86
CA ARG A 275 10.06 10.12 -7.59
C ARG A 275 8.66 10.70 -7.82
N SER A 276 7.66 9.86 -8.00
CA SER A 276 6.27 10.25 -8.20
C SER A 276 5.38 9.69 -7.09
N ILE A 277 4.21 10.27 -6.94
CA ILE A 277 3.11 9.63 -6.21
C ILE A 277 2.13 9.13 -7.25
N LEU A 278 1.85 7.84 -7.20
CA LEU A 278 0.80 7.25 -7.99
C LEU A 278 -0.45 7.11 -7.13
N PHE A 279 -1.59 7.45 -7.70
CA PHE A 279 -2.87 7.32 -7.00
C PHE A 279 -3.99 6.98 -7.96
N MET A 280 -4.96 6.23 -7.46
CA MET A 280 -6.18 5.89 -8.16
C MET A 280 -7.33 6.73 -7.62
N ASN A 281 -8.22 7.17 -8.50
CA ASN A 281 -9.54 7.65 -8.16
C ASN A 281 -10.59 6.97 -9.05
N ARG A 282 -11.86 7.36 -8.95
CA ARG A 282 -12.95 6.74 -9.71
C ARG A 282 -12.87 6.94 -11.24
N TYR A 283 -11.99 7.84 -11.71
CA TYR A 283 -11.82 8.18 -13.13
C TYR A 283 -10.56 7.60 -13.76
N GLY A 284 -9.66 7.05 -12.96
CA GLY A 284 -8.42 6.49 -13.48
C GLY A 284 -7.28 6.46 -12.45
N VAL A 285 -6.12 6.09 -12.94
CA VAL A 285 -4.85 6.19 -12.21
C VAL A 285 -4.08 7.39 -12.72
N TYR A 286 -3.53 8.13 -11.78
CA TYR A 286 -2.79 9.36 -12.04
C TYR A 286 -1.38 9.27 -11.45
N ALA A 287 -0.45 9.96 -12.09
CA ALA A 287 0.89 10.22 -11.58
C ALA A 287 1.01 11.69 -11.18
N LEU A 288 1.46 11.95 -9.96
CA LEU A 288 1.82 13.28 -9.48
C LEU A 288 3.34 13.38 -9.45
N VAL A 289 3.88 14.26 -10.29
CA VAL A 289 5.32 14.56 -10.38
C VAL A 289 5.51 16.06 -10.12
N GLY A 290 6.15 16.38 -9.01
CA GLY A 290 6.24 17.79 -8.58
C GLY A 290 4.86 18.37 -8.29
N ALA A 291 4.41 19.33 -9.10
CA ALA A 291 3.09 19.97 -8.99
C ALA A 291 2.16 19.63 -10.17
N THR A 292 2.48 18.58 -10.95
CA THR A 292 1.69 18.22 -12.15
C THR A 292 1.07 16.86 -11.98
N THR A 293 -0.24 16.77 -12.18
CA THR A 293 -1.00 15.52 -12.23
C THR A 293 -1.25 15.12 -13.68
N THR A 294 -0.95 13.87 -14.02
CA THR A 294 -1.18 13.31 -15.36
C THR A 294 -1.88 11.97 -15.23
N LYS A 295 -2.97 11.76 -16.00
CA LYS A 295 -3.60 10.45 -16.10
C LYS A 295 -2.69 9.49 -16.85
N ILE A 296 -2.50 8.29 -16.32
CA ILE A 296 -1.62 7.26 -16.91
C ILE A 296 -2.39 5.99 -17.29
N SER A 297 -3.68 5.95 -17.03
CA SER A 297 -4.52 4.75 -17.22
C SER A 297 -5.45 4.81 -18.43
N ASP A 298 -5.19 5.64 -19.43
CA ASP A 298 -6.06 5.74 -20.62
C ASP A 298 -6.28 4.39 -21.32
N ALA A 299 -5.28 3.51 -21.28
CA ALA A 299 -5.39 2.15 -21.81
C ALA A 299 -6.40 1.26 -21.04
N LEU A 300 -6.81 1.65 -19.85
CA LEU A 300 -7.76 0.92 -18.99
C LEU A 300 -9.14 1.57 -18.93
N ASP A 301 -9.43 2.57 -19.75
CA ASP A 301 -10.69 3.33 -19.68
C ASP A 301 -11.94 2.45 -19.86
N ASN A 302 -11.81 1.31 -20.52
CA ASN A 302 -12.88 0.31 -20.66
C ASN A 302 -13.04 -0.59 -19.41
N ILE A 303 -12.08 -0.62 -18.50
CA ILE A 303 -12.12 -1.41 -17.26
C ILE A 303 -12.75 -0.60 -16.13
N PHE A 304 -12.43 0.69 -16.02
CA PHE A 304 -12.85 1.55 -14.92
C PHE A 304 -14.36 1.60 -14.68
N PRO A 305 -15.26 1.63 -15.68
CA PRO A 305 -16.70 1.64 -15.46
C PRO A 305 -17.26 0.41 -14.74
N ASN A 306 -16.53 -0.70 -14.77
CA ASN A 306 -16.92 -1.96 -14.15
C ASN A 306 -16.18 -2.23 -12.83
N ILE A 307 -15.31 -1.32 -12.36
CA ILE A 307 -14.72 -1.43 -11.04
C ILE A 307 -15.77 -1.06 -9.99
N ASP A 308 -15.98 -1.95 -9.04
CA ASP A 308 -16.87 -1.71 -7.91
C ASP A 308 -16.08 -1.06 -6.76
N PHE A 309 -16.16 0.25 -6.68
CA PHE A 309 -15.51 1.07 -5.65
C PHE A 309 -16.20 1.05 -4.28
N SER A 310 -17.21 0.21 -4.07
CA SER A 310 -17.72 -0.09 -2.73
C SER A 310 -16.78 -1.02 -1.95
N PHE A 311 -15.90 -1.72 -2.66
CA PHE A 311 -14.84 -2.52 -2.08
C PHE A 311 -13.54 -1.73 -1.98
N ALA A 312 -12.70 -2.11 -1.01
CA ALA A 312 -11.40 -1.49 -0.82
C ALA A 312 -10.52 -1.60 -2.09
N VAL A 313 -9.88 -0.50 -2.45
CA VAL A 313 -8.80 -0.45 -3.43
C VAL A 313 -7.49 -0.31 -2.66
N THR A 314 -6.59 -1.26 -2.84
CA THR A 314 -5.28 -1.24 -2.18
C THR A 314 -4.17 -1.21 -3.22
N SER A 315 -3.03 -0.63 -2.87
CA SER A 315 -1.92 -0.46 -3.79
C SER A 315 -0.57 -0.74 -3.14
N CYS A 316 0.37 -1.20 -3.93
CA CYS A 316 1.74 -1.42 -3.47
C CYS A 316 2.74 -1.50 -4.64
N GLN A 317 4.01 -1.57 -4.29
CA GLN A 317 5.07 -1.94 -5.23
C GLN A 317 5.22 -3.45 -5.27
N VAL A 318 5.44 -3.99 -6.45
CA VAL A 318 5.61 -5.43 -6.69
C VAL A 318 6.88 -5.67 -7.47
N LEU A 319 7.73 -6.58 -7.00
CA LEU A 319 8.94 -6.98 -7.70
C LEU A 319 8.72 -8.31 -8.42
N ILE A 320 8.74 -8.29 -9.76
CA ILE A 320 8.61 -9.47 -10.61
C ILE A 320 9.82 -9.51 -11.55
N TYR A 321 10.59 -10.59 -11.52
CA TYR A 321 11.80 -10.75 -12.35
C TYR A 321 12.77 -9.55 -12.30
N ASN A 322 13.00 -9.01 -11.11
CA ASN A 322 13.83 -7.81 -10.86
C ASN A 322 13.29 -6.52 -11.50
N ILE A 323 12.04 -6.51 -11.95
CA ILE A 323 11.33 -5.33 -12.43
C ILE A 323 10.37 -4.88 -11.35
N LEU A 324 10.48 -3.62 -10.93
CA LEU A 324 9.59 -3.02 -9.95
C LEU A 324 8.37 -2.43 -10.65
N LEU A 325 7.19 -3.00 -10.37
CA LEU A 325 5.91 -2.55 -10.90
C LEU A 325 5.10 -1.84 -9.82
N ALA A 326 4.23 -0.94 -10.23
CA ALA A 326 3.14 -0.43 -9.41
C ALA A 326 1.92 -1.35 -9.56
N ALA A 327 1.24 -1.66 -8.46
CA ALA A 327 0.11 -2.58 -8.45
C ALA A 327 -1.07 -1.99 -7.68
N TRP A 328 -2.29 -2.20 -8.20
CA TRP A 328 -3.56 -1.93 -7.50
C TRP A 328 -4.40 -3.19 -7.50
N SER A 329 -4.99 -3.52 -6.36
CA SER A 329 -6.02 -4.56 -6.24
C SER A 329 -7.39 -3.90 -6.29
N VAL A 330 -8.24 -4.36 -7.18
CA VAL A 330 -9.59 -3.82 -7.39
C VAL A 330 -10.61 -4.95 -7.49
N THR A 331 -11.86 -4.66 -7.12
CA THR A 331 -12.98 -5.55 -7.39
C THR A 331 -13.63 -5.15 -8.70
N TYR A 332 -13.73 -6.09 -9.63
CA TYR A 332 -14.27 -5.89 -10.96
C TYR A 332 -15.58 -6.66 -11.10
N ASN A 333 -16.61 -6.02 -11.59
CA ASN A 333 -17.92 -6.63 -11.86
C ASN A 333 -18.02 -7.03 -13.33
N GLU A 334 -17.86 -8.32 -13.59
CA GLU A 334 -18.04 -8.88 -14.93
C GLU A 334 -19.47 -9.43 -15.07
N SER A 335 -20.36 -8.63 -15.61
CA SER A 335 -21.77 -9.03 -15.86
C SER A 335 -22.48 -9.61 -14.62
N GLY A 336 -22.26 -9.03 -13.45
CA GLY A 336 -22.85 -9.47 -12.18
C GLY A 336 -21.98 -10.43 -11.37
N THR A 337 -20.85 -10.87 -11.89
CA THR A 337 -19.88 -11.70 -11.17
C THR A 337 -18.72 -10.84 -10.70
N LEU A 338 -18.47 -10.82 -9.38
CA LEU A 338 -17.35 -10.08 -8.80
C LEU A 338 -16.05 -10.87 -8.94
N ARG A 339 -15.02 -10.23 -9.48
CA ARG A 339 -13.66 -10.74 -9.58
C ARG A 339 -12.66 -9.83 -8.89
N LYS A 340 -11.60 -10.38 -8.34
CA LYS A 340 -10.49 -9.62 -7.77
C LYS A 340 -9.37 -9.53 -8.80
N LEU A 341 -9.16 -8.33 -9.35
CA LEU A 341 -8.14 -8.08 -10.35
C LEU A 341 -6.99 -7.29 -9.75
N GLN A 342 -5.80 -7.52 -10.28
CA GLN A 342 -4.67 -6.62 -10.09
C GLN A 342 -4.34 -5.90 -11.39
N LEU A 343 -4.26 -4.58 -11.28
CA LEU A 343 -3.79 -3.71 -12.34
C LEU A 343 -2.31 -3.41 -12.08
N LEU A 344 -1.45 -3.87 -12.97
CA LEU A 344 0.01 -3.71 -12.87
C LEU A 344 0.48 -2.69 -13.89
N PHE A 345 1.34 -1.77 -13.45
CA PHE A 345 1.88 -0.70 -14.30
C PHE A 345 3.40 -0.70 -14.29
N PHE A 346 4.00 -0.68 -15.47
CA PHE A 346 5.43 -0.50 -15.68
C PHE A 346 5.70 0.08 -17.06
N ASP A 347 6.59 1.04 -17.15
CA ASP A 347 7.06 1.65 -18.41
C ASP A 347 5.91 2.02 -19.37
N ARG A 348 4.90 2.73 -18.86
CA ARG A 348 3.69 3.14 -19.60
C ARG A 348 2.83 1.99 -20.13
N LYS A 349 3.08 0.78 -19.68
CA LYS A 349 2.30 -0.41 -20.05
C LYS A 349 1.48 -0.89 -18.85
N TRP A 350 0.31 -1.42 -19.17
CA TRP A 350 -0.60 -1.99 -18.19
C TRP A 350 -0.76 -3.48 -18.41
N PHE A 351 -0.80 -4.20 -17.31
CA PHE A 351 -1.08 -5.63 -17.28
C PHE A 351 -2.21 -5.87 -16.27
N VAL A 352 -3.10 -6.80 -16.59
CA VAL A 352 -4.21 -7.16 -15.73
C VAL A 352 -4.07 -8.63 -15.36
N THR A 353 -4.11 -8.93 -14.07
CA THR A 353 -4.05 -10.31 -13.58
C THR A 353 -5.25 -10.60 -12.70
N ASP A 354 -5.81 -11.80 -12.81
CA ASP A 354 -6.79 -12.32 -11.88
C ASP A 354 -6.06 -13.00 -10.72
N MET A 355 -6.25 -12.49 -9.51
CA MET A 355 -5.61 -13.01 -8.29
C MET A 355 -6.57 -13.84 -7.43
N GLY A 356 -7.67 -14.26 -8.02
CA GLY A 356 -8.68 -15.08 -7.33
C GLY A 356 -9.28 -14.36 -6.13
N GLU A 357 -8.96 -14.82 -4.91
CA GLU A 357 -9.58 -14.31 -3.67
C GLU A 357 -8.78 -13.23 -2.94
N VAL A 358 -7.71 -12.69 -3.53
CA VAL A 358 -6.89 -11.65 -2.88
C VAL A 358 -7.65 -10.33 -2.86
N THR A 359 -7.98 -9.85 -1.67
CA THR A 359 -8.75 -8.62 -1.46
C THR A 359 -7.87 -7.40 -1.20
N HIS A 360 -6.74 -7.60 -0.53
CA HIS A 360 -5.81 -6.52 -0.17
C HIS A 360 -4.39 -6.92 -0.54
N ILE A 361 -3.63 -5.96 -1.03
CA ILE A 361 -2.21 -6.12 -1.33
C ILE A 361 -1.38 -5.11 -0.56
N ASN A 362 -0.18 -5.51 -0.18
CA ASN A 362 0.79 -4.61 0.41
C ASN A 362 2.22 -5.08 0.10
N SER A 363 3.21 -4.24 0.30
CA SER A 363 4.61 -4.60 0.08
C SER A 363 5.49 -4.15 1.24
N SER A 364 6.53 -4.93 1.50
CA SER A 364 7.53 -4.62 2.52
C SER A 364 8.92 -4.99 2.03
N PRO A 365 9.95 -4.25 2.44
CA PRO A 365 11.32 -4.69 2.24
C PRO A 365 11.56 -6.05 2.90
N LEU A 366 12.20 -6.98 2.20
CA LEU A 366 12.59 -8.27 2.71
C LEU A 366 13.96 -8.65 2.14
N SER A 367 14.97 -8.78 3.01
CA SER A 367 16.35 -9.16 2.62
C SER A 367 16.91 -8.31 1.45
N GLY A 368 16.66 -6.99 1.47
CA GLY A 368 17.11 -6.06 0.42
C GLY A 368 16.24 -6.03 -0.83
N LEU A 369 15.21 -6.87 -0.92
CA LEU A 369 14.22 -6.90 -1.99
C LEU A 369 12.85 -6.46 -1.48
N ILE A 370 11.94 -6.17 -2.40
CA ILE A 370 10.54 -5.89 -2.07
C ILE A 370 9.74 -7.19 -2.15
N GLY A 371 9.13 -7.59 -1.03
CA GLY A 371 8.15 -8.67 -0.99
C GLY A 371 6.73 -8.12 -1.08
N ALA A 372 5.93 -8.62 -2.00
CA ALA A 372 4.51 -8.31 -2.07
C ALA A 372 3.69 -9.38 -1.34
N TYR A 373 2.68 -8.94 -0.61
CA TYR A 373 1.82 -9.78 0.21
C TYR A 373 0.36 -9.54 -0.15
N GLY A 374 -0.41 -10.61 -0.22
CA GLY A 374 -1.85 -10.58 -0.46
C GLY A 374 -2.62 -11.17 0.71
N LEU A 375 -3.73 -10.54 1.06
CA LEU A 375 -4.67 -11.00 2.08
C LEU A 375 -5.93 -11.50 1.40
N ARG A 376 -6.50 -12.58 1.95
CA ARG A 376 -7.80 -13.13 1.54
C ARG A 376 -8.84 -12.99 2.64
N GLU A 377 -10.10 -12.94 2.27
CA GLU A 377 -11.23 -12.97 3.24
C GLU A 377 -11.19 -14.20 4.16
N SER A 378 -10.61 -15.31 3.71
CA SER A 378 -10.37 -16.49 4.54
C SER A 378 -9.32 -16.31 5.65
N GLY A 379 -8.75 -15.12 5.81
CA GLY A 379 -7.67 -14.83 6.77
C GLY A 379 -6.28 -15.27 6.31
N ARG A 380 -6.15 -15.87 5.14
CA ARG A 380 -4.85 -16.35 4.65
C ARG A 380 -4.00 -15.20 4.11
N VAL A 381 -2.73 -15.22 4.51
CA VAL A 381 -1.71 -14.28 4.01
C VAL A 381 -0.79 -15.02 3.04
N TYR A 382 -0.61 -14.47 1.86
CA TYR A 382 0.24 -15.01 0.81
C TYR A 382 1.36 -14.04 0.46
N LYS A 383 2.55 -14.59 0.21
CA LYS A 383 3.59 -13.85 -0.51
C LYS A 383 3.29 -13.99 -1.99
N LEU A 384 3.01 -12.88 -2.64
CA LEU A 384 2.64 -12.82 -4.05
C LEU A 384 3.89 -12.96 -4.94
N TYR A 385 3.69 -13.51 -6.14
CA TYR A 385 4.73 -13.64 -7.19
C TYR A 385 5.98 -14.41 -6.74
N ASN A 386 5.85 -15.28 -5.76
CA ASN A 386 6.99 -16.02 -5.18
C ASN A 386 7.07 -17.47 -5.66
N ASP A 387 5.97 -18.06 -6.10
CA ASP A 387 5.91 -19.44 -6.58
C ASP A 387 5.69 -19.45 -8.10
N GLN A 388 6.59 -20.15 -8.80
CA GLN A 388 6.55 -20.33 -10.23
C GLN A 388 6.36 -21.81 -10.61
N SER A 389 6.08 -22.67 -9.66
CA SER A 389 5.94 -24.11 -9.85
C SER A 389 4.55 -24.52 -10.33
N ALA A 390 3.52 -23.72 -10.03
CA ALA A 390 2.15 -24.00 -10.41
C ALA A 390 1.84 -23.50 -11.83
N ALA A 391 1.02 -24.24 -12.55
CA ALA A 391 0.50 -23.82 -13.84
C ALA A 391 -0.37 -22.56 -13.68
N ILE A 392 -0.07 -21.51 -14.44
CA ILE A 392 -0.81 -20.25 -14.45
C ILE A 392 -1.54 -20.14 -15.79
N SER A 393 -2.86 -20.02 -15.74
CA SER A 393 -3.64 -19.69 -16.94
C SER A 393 -3.41 -18.24 -17.31
N SER A 394 -2.81 -18.02 -18.47
CA SER A 394 -2.54 -16.68 -19.00
C SER A 394 -3.14 -16.51 -20.39
N LEU A 395 -3.57 -15.28 -20.70
CA LEU A 395 -4.11 -14.92 -22.00
C LEU A 395 -3.52 -13.59 -22.44
N VAL A 396 -2.98 -13.57 -23.66
CA VAL A 396 -2.56 -12.35 -24.35
C VAL A 396 -3.37 -12.23 -25.62
N ARG A 397 -4.13 -11.16 -25.77
CA ARG A 397 -4.90 -10.86 -26.99
C ARG A 397 -4.43 -9.53 -27.56
N THR A 398 -4.12 -9.53 -28.84
CA THR A 398 -3.81 -8.31 -29.56
C THR A 398 -5.09 -7.64 -30.05
N ALA A 399 -4.99 -6.34 -30.36
CA ALA A 399 -6.03 -5.70 -31.14
C ALA A 399 -6.13 -6.34 -32.55
N LEU A 400 -7.26 -6.19 -33.19
CA LEU A 400 -7.44 -6.54 -34.59
C LEU A 400 -6.90 -5.38 -35.46
N TRP A 401 -5.93 -5.67 -36.31
CA TRP A 401 -5.28 -4.66 -37.18
C TRP A 401 -5.75 -4.72 -38.60
N ALA A 402 -5.91 -3.55 -39.19
CA ALA A 402 -6.22 -3.39 -40.59
C ALA A 402 -5.04 -3.74 -41.55
N LEU A 403 -3.83 -3.93 -41.01
CA LEU A 403 -2.60 -4.26 -41.79
C LEU A 403 -2.44 -3.33 -43.00
N ASN A 404 -2.58 -2.02 -42.81
CA ASN A 404 -2.50 -0.93 -43.81
C ASN A 404 -3.64 -0.90 -44.86
N ASP A 405 -4.61 -1.80 -44.83
CA ASP A 405 -5.75 -1.78 -45.73
C ASP A 405 -7.05 -2.16 -44.98
N PRO A 406 -7.87 -1.20 -44.52
CA PRO A 406 -9.09 -1.50 -43.79
C PRO A 406 -10.26 -1.97 -44.67
N ILE A 407 -10.09 -1.93 -46.00
CA ILE A 407 -11.18 -2.21 -46.97
C ILE A 407 -11.12 -3.65 -47.46
N ARG A 408 -9.92 -4.13 -47.80
CA ARG A 408 -9.76 -5.45 -48.39
C ARG A 408 -9.71 -6.56 -47.36
N THR A 409 -10.25 -7.71 -47.73
CA THR A 409 -10.08 -8.93 -46.94
C THR A 409 -8.66 -9.46 -47.10
N LYS A 410 -8.08 -9.89 -46.00
CA LYS A 410 -6.77 -10.50 -45.92
C LYS A 410 -6.91 -11.97 -45.58
N GLN A 411 -6.05 -12.78 -46.13
CA GLN A 411 -5.87 -14.16 -45.73
C GLN A 411 -4.55 -14.28 -44.98
N ALA A 412 -4.60 -14.73 -43.73
CA ALA A 412 -3.41 -15.13 -43.00
C ALA A 412 -2.85 -16.41 -43.63
N LEU A 413 -1.58 -16.40 -44.02
CA LEU A 413 -0.89 -17.55 -44.59
C LEU A 413 -0.09 -18.28 -43.50
N LYS A 414 0.77 -17.53 -42.81
CA LYS A 414 1.61 -18.09 -41.74
C LYS A 414 1.64 -17.16 -40.54
N ILE A 415 1.74 -17.74 -39.37
CA ILE A 415 2.03 -17.04 -38.16
C ILE A 415 3.34 -17.53 -37.57
N GLY A 416 4.21 -16.60 -37.19
CA GLY A 416 5.43 -16.86 -36.45
C GLY A 416 5.25 -16.33 -35.01
N VAL A 417 5.45 -17.17 -34.03
CA VAL A 417 5.41 -16.79 -32.61
C VAL A 417 6.81 -16.83 -32.02
N GLU A 418 7.28 -15.71 -31.53
CA GLU A 418 8.54 -15.59 -30.83
C GLU A 418 8.34 -15.80 -29.34
N ALA A 419 8.79 -16.91 -28.81
CA ALA A 419 8.59 -17.27 -27.42
C ALA A 419 9.82 -17.99 -26.85
N THR A 420 10.00 -17.84 -25.54
CA THR A 420 10.92 -18.65 -24.75
C THR A 420 10.10 -19.57 -23.87
N ILE A 421 10.30 -20.87 -24.01
CA ILE A 421 9.60 -21.90 -23.26
C ILE A 421 10.60 -22.56 -22.33
N SER A 422 10.26 -22.67 -21.04
CA SER A 422 11.09 -23.38 -20.07
C SER A 422 10.82 -24.88 -20.12
N ASN A 423 11.87 -25.66 -19.97
CA ASN A 423 11.84 -27.14 -20.03
C ASN A 423 11.15 -27.82 -18.85
N THR A 424 10.86 -27.10 -17.78
CA THR A 424 10.29 -27.68 -16.55
C THR A 424 8.76 -27.67 -16.56
N GLY A 425 8.13 -27.27 -17.69
CA GLY A 425 6.73 -26.93 -17.73
C GLY A 425 5.80 -28.08 -18.03
N VAL A 426 5.01 -28.48 -17.05
CA VAL A 426 3.70 -29.06 -17.25
C VAL A 426 2.77 -27.91 -17.67
N GLY A 427 2.42 -27.83 -18.94
CA GLY A 427 1.50 -26.80 -19.42
C GLY A 427 1.47 -26.72 -20.94
N GLN A 428 0.37 -26.25 -21.49
CA GLN A 428 0.18 -26.04 -22.92
C GLN A 428 0.26 -24.56 -23.25
N ILE A 429 0.85 -24.23 -24.37
CA ILE A 429 0.80 -22.92 -24.99
C ILE A 429 0.08 -23.08 -26.31
N SER A 430 -1.01 -22.37 -26.48
CA SER A 430 -1.79 -22.38 -27.70
C SER A 430 -2.00 -20.98 -28.22
N PHE A 431 -2.10 -20.82 -29.51
CA PHE A 431 -2.44 -19.54 -30.12
C PHE A 431 -3.46 -19.71 -31.23
N THR A 432 -4.24 -18.65 -31.46
CA THR A 432 -5.18 -18.54 -32.56
C THR A 432 -4.90 -17.28 -33.34
N VAL A 433 -5.19 -17.30 -34.64
CA VAL A 433 -5.30 -16.08 -35.45
C VAL A 433 -6.76 -15.67 -35.45
N ASP A 434 -7.02 -14.43 -35.01
CA ASP A 434 -8.35 -13.90 -34.83
C ASP A 434 -8.72 -12.96 -35.99
N SER A 435 -9.99 -12.96 -36.36
CA SER A 435 -10.56 -11.96 -37.24
C SER A 435 -11.79 -11.33 -36.60
N GLU A 436 -12.37 -10.32 -37.24
CA GLU A 436 -13.61 -9.69 -36.81
C GLU A 436 -14.81 -10.65 -36.69
N ASN A 437 -14.75 -11.79 -37.38
CA ASN A 437 -15.85 -12.75 -37.45
C ASN A 437 -15.60 -14.00 -36.60
N GLN A 438 -14.37 -14.48 -36.51
CA GLN A 438 -14.04 -15.74 -35.85
C GLN A 438 -12.54 -15.85 -35.55
N SER A 439 -12.19 -16.79 -34.68
CA SER A 439 -10.80 -17.22 -34.45
C SER A 439 -10.51 -18.51 -35.23
N SER A 440 -9.25 -18.71 -35.59
CA SER A 440 -8.78 -19.98 -36.18
C SER A 440 -8.87 -21.12 -35.17
N SER A 441 -8.71 -22.35 -35.62
CA SER A 441 -8.45 -23.45 -34.69
C SER A 441 -7.19 -23.18 -33.88
N PRO A 442 -7.17 -23.57 -32.57
CA PRO A 442 -5.99 -23.40 -31.74
C PRO A 442 -4.79 -24.20 -32.29
N ILE A 443 -3.65 -23.55 -32.36
CA ILE A 443 -2.37 -24.16 -32.69
C ILE A 443 -1.59 -24.31 -31.39
N THR A 444 -1.29 -25.54 -30.99
CA THR A 444 -0.58 -25.80 -29.73
C THR A 444 0.92 -25.91 -29.99
N LEU A 445 1.70 -25.16 -29.24
CA LEU A 445 3.16 -25.30 -29.23
C LEU A 445 3.52 -26.55 -28.41
N THR A 446 4.20 -27.49 -29.08
CA THR A 446 4.74 -28.67 -28.41
C THR A 446 6.19 -28.43 -28.03
N ASN A 447 6.53 -28.71 -26.76
CA ASN A 447 7.91 -28.66 -26.30
C ASN A 447 8.73 -29.78 -26.92
N GLY A 448 9.69 -29.38 -27.72
CA GLY A 448 10.70 -30.28 -28.31
C GLY A 448 10.32 -30.90 -29.64
N ILE A 449 11.35 -31.22 -30.43
CA ILE A 449 11.22 -32.05 -31.60
C ILE A 449 11.03 -33.49 -31.10
N GLN A 450 9.83 -34.00 -31.25
CA GLN A 450 9.58 -35.43 -31.01
C GLN A 450 9.83 -36.18 -32.30
N TRP A 451 10.74 -37.14 -32.26
CA TRP A 451 10.91 -38.09 -33.35
C TRP A 451 9.82 -39.15 -33.20
N ILE A 452 9.05 -39.33 -34.26
CA ILE A 452 8.02 -40.36 -34.33
C ILE A 452 8.36 -41.35 -35.42
N ASN A 453 8.09 -42.63 -35.18
CA ASN A 453 8.23 -43.66 -36.17
C ASN A 453 7.03 -43.65 -37.16
N ASN A 454 7.07 -44.50 -38.17
CA ASN A 454 6.02 -44.60 -39.18
C ASN A 454 4.65 -45.06 -38.66
N VAL A 455 4.55 -45.45 -37.38
CA VAL A 455 3.29 -45.81 -36.70
C VAL A 455 2.94 -44.80 -35.61
N LEU A 456 3.47 -43.57 -35.70
CA LEU A 456 3.20 -42.44 -34.81
C LEU A 456 3.62 -42.64 -33.33
N GLN A 457 4.53 -43.57 -33.06
CA GLN A 457 5.08 -43.74 -31.70
C GLN A 457 6.29 -42.81 -31.53
N VAL A 458 6.36 -42.16 -30.37
CA VAL A 458 7.47 -41.29 -29.98
C VAL A 458 8.73 -42.11 -29.78
N LEU A 459 9.77 -41.82 -30.54
CA LEU A 459 11.10 -42.42 -30.36
C LEU A 459 11.84 -41.68 -29.27
N GLN A 460 12.22 -42.41 -28.23
CA GLN A 460 13.03 -41.89 -27.14
C GLN A 460 14.48 -42.31 -27.31
N TRP A 461 15.37 -41.34 -27.35
CA TRP A 461 16.81 -41.61 -27.32
C TRP A 461 17.25 -41.73 -25.86
N GLN A 462 18.01 -42.76 -25.54
CA GLN A 462 18.59 -42.99 -24.22
C GLN A 462 20.12 -42.99 -24.32
N ASN A 463 20.76 -42.44 -23.28
CA ASN A 463 22.19 -42.61 -23.10
C ASN A 463 22.53 -44.04 -22.64
N ASN A 464 23.81 -44.36 -22.55
CA ASN A 464 24.27 -45.69 -22.10
C ASN A 464 23.86 -46.05 -20.66
N SER A 465 23.34 -45.08 -19.89
CA SER A 465 22.82 -45.26 -18.55
C SER A 465 21.29 -45.40 -18.51
N GLY A 466 20.62 -45.47 -19.66
CA GLY A 466 19.16 -45.55 -19.75
C GLY A 466 18.43 -44.21 -19.51
N THR A 467 19.14 -43.09 -19.41
CA THR A 467 18.51 -41.78 -19.23
C THR A 467 18.01 -41.27 -20.58
N ILE A 468 16.76 -40.85 -20.64
CA ILE A 468 16.15 -40.30 -21.83
C ILE A 468 16.83 -38.99 -22.20
N ILE A 469 17.37 -38.92 -23.42
CA ILE A 469 17.94 -37.71 -23.98
C ILE A 469 16.79 -36.93 -24.62
N THR A 470 16.41 -35.83 -24.02
CA THR A 470 15.42 -34.91 -24.58
C THR A 470 16.13 -33.76 -25.25
N TRP A 471 15.86 -33.60 -26.55
CA TRP A 471 16.23 -32.38 -27.26
C TRP A 471 15.16 -31.34 -27.02
N THR A 472 15.44 -30.49 -26.08
CA THR A 472 14.57 -29.36 -25.80
C THR A 472 15.27 -28.09 -26.25
N PRO A 473 14.69 -27.28 -27.13
CA PRO A 473 15.23 -25.96 -27.39
C PRO A 473 15.12 -25.15 -26.10
N THR A 474 16.25 -25.00 -25.40
CA THR A 474 16.37 -24.06 -24.29
C THR A 474 16.65 -22.70 -24.90
N GLY A 475 15.72 -21.77 -24.80
CA GLY A 475 15.94 -20.41 -25.22
C GLY A 475 14.88 -19.86 -26.18
N TYR A 476 15.20 -18.72 -26.74
CA TYR A 476 14.41 -18.02 -27.75
C TYR A 476 14.26 -18.83 -29.03
N ALA A 477 13.05 -19.00 -29.49
CA ALA A 477 12.74 -19.62 -30.78
C ALA A 477 11.57 -18.90 -31.46
N LEU A 478 11.63 -18.88 -32.80
CA LEU A 478 10.54 -18.46 -33.66
C LEU A 478 9.80 -19.71 -34.15
N TYR A 479 8.61 -19.93 -33.66
CA TYR A 479 7.75 -21.04 -34.10
C TYR A 479 6.86 -20.57 -35.25
N LYS A 480 6.96 -21.18 -36.41
CA LYS A 480 6.17 -20.86 -37.62
C LYS A 480 5.15 -21.94 -37.91
N TYR A 481 3.92 -21.52 -38.13
CA TYR A 481 2.78 -22.39 -38.41
C TYR A 481 1.91 -21.82 -39.53
N ASP A 482 1.25 -22.68 -40.27
CA ASP A 482 0.26 -22.27 -41.24
C ASP A 482 -0.99 -21.75 -40.55
N ALA A 483 -1.43 -20.56 -40.93
CA ALA A 483 -2.61 -19.92 -40.42
C ALA A 483 -3.67 -19.86 -41.53
N GLN A 484 -4.85 -20.45 -41.29
CA GLN A 484 -5.96 -20.45 -42.25
C GLN A 484 -7.10 -19.56 -41.72
N GLN A 485 -6.85 -18.28 -41.68
CA GLN A 485 -7.84 -17.32 -41.23
C GLN A 485 -7.95 -16.17 -42.21
N TYR A 486 -9.15 -15.60 -42.33
CA TYR A 486 -9.38 -14.45 -43.20
C TYR A 486 -10.31 -13.43 -42.55
N GLY A 487 -10.07 -12.16 -42.86
CA GLY A 487 -10.84 -11.04 -42.35
C GLY A 487 -10.32 -9.71 -42.86
N LYS A 488 -11.05 -8.63 -42.64
CA LYS A 488 -10.57 -7.26 -42.87
C LYS A 488 -9.55 -6.84 -41.83
N TYR A 489 -9.75 -7.35 -40.62
CA TYR A 489 -8.90 -7.12 -39.47
C TYR A 489 -8.41 -8.45 -38.94
N LEU A 490 -7.11 -8.54 -38.67
CA LEU A 490 -6.50 -9.75 -38.14
C LEU A 490 -5.76 -9.44 -36.86
N GLY A 491 -5.82 -10.34 -35.91
CA GLY A 491 -5.12 -10.29 -34.62
C GLY A 491 -4.70 -11.67 -34.17
N MET A 492 -4.26 -11.78 -32.95
CA MET A 492 -3.83 -13.05 -32.37
C MET A 492 -4.23 -13.14 -30.90
N THR A 493 -4.60 -14.32 -30.46
CA THR A 493 -4.75 -14.67 -29.05
C THR A 493 -3.77 -15.78 -28.69
N ILE A 494 -3.02 -15.59 -27.61
CA ILE A 494 -2.17 -16.63 -27.02
C ILE A 494 -2.77 -17.00 -25.68
N THR A 495 -2.91 -18.29 -25.43
CA THR A 495 -3.27 -18.85 -24.11
C THR A 495 -2.15 -19.76 -23.63
N SER A 496 -1.84 -19.71 -22.36
CA SER A 496 -0.85 -20.59 -21.75
C SER A 496 -1.31 -21.06 -20.39
N THR A 497 -1.02 -22.32 -20.08
CA THR A 497 -1.08 -22.88 -18.74
C THR A 497 0.31 -23.22 -18.22
N SER A 498 1.37 -22.79 -18.90
CA SER A 498 2.75 -23.01 -18.47
C SER A 498 3.13 -22.11 -17.31
N PRO A 499 3.84 -22.61 -16.28
CA PRO A 499 4.29 -21.80 -15.15
C PRO A 499 5.36 -20.77 -15.51
N SER A 500 6.11 -20.99 -16.60
CA SER A 500 7.08 -20.02 -17.11
C SER A 500 7.03 -19.96 -18.64
N PHE A 501 6.57 -18.84 -19.13
CA PHE A 501 6.43 -18.56 -20.54
C PHE A 501 6.77 -17.09 -20.79
N VAL A 502 7.71 -16.84 -21.70
CA VAL A 502 8.06 -15.49 -22.14
C VAL A 502 7.65 -15.34 -23.60
N TYR A 503 6.74 -14.42 -23.85
CA TYR A 503 6.30 -14.04 -25.17
C TYR A 503 7.03 -12.76 -25.58
N ASN A 504 7.75 -12.81 -26.71
CA ASN A 504 8.54 -11.69 -27.22
C ASN A 504 7.83 -10.95 -28.36
N GLY A 505 7.09 -11.69 -29.19
CA GLY A 505 6.41 -11.09 -30.31
C GLY A 505 5.80 -12.13 -31.26
N PHE A 506 5.14 -11.62 -32.28
CA PHE A 506 4.67 -12.47 -33.36
C PHE A 506 4.82 -11.78 -34.72
N GLN A 507 4.84 -12.58 -35.77
CA GLN A 507 4.86 -12.16 -37.15
C GLN A 507 3.69 -12.81 -37.88
N LEU A 508 2.96 -12.04 -38.67
CA LEU A 508 1.84 -12.53 -39.46
C LEU A 508 2.12 -12.30 -40.95
N GLU A 509 2.27 -13.38 -41.67
CA GLU A 509 2.34 -13.36 -43.14
C GLU A 509 0.91 -13.40 -43.67
N HIS A 510 0.54 -12.45 -44.53
CA HIS A 510 -0.80 -12.35 -45.06
C HIS A 510 -0.80 -11.97 -46.53
N GLU A 511 -1.87 -12.30 -47.20
CA GLU A 511 -2.15 -11.97 -48.62
C GLU A 511 -3.46 -11.15 -48.68
N LEU A 512 -3.45 -10.13 -49.55
CA LEU A 512 -4.66 -9.36 -49.85
C LEU A 512 -5.52 -10.14 -50.84
N ARG A 513 -6.76 -10.44 -50.46
CA ARG A 513 -7.72 -11.01 -51.40
C ARG A 513 -8.36 -9.93 -52.26
N VAL A 514 -8.48 -10.22 -53.55
CA VAL A 514 -9.15 -9.34 -54.51
C VAL A 514 -10.64 -9.29 -54.15
N ARG A 515 -11.24 -8.11 -54.18
CA ARG A 515 -12.67 -7.91 -54.02
C ARG A 515 -13.40 -8.65 -55.14
N PHE A 516 -14.25 -9.61 -54.81
CA PHE A 516 -15.32 -10.05 -55.68
C PHE A 516 -16.64 -9.41 -55.27
#